data_65bf18e6e4b6f29452fc3681f269a7ff
#
_entry.id   65bf18e6e4b6f29452fc3681f269a7ff
#
_cell.length_a   1.000
_cell.length_b   1.000
_cell.length_c   1.000
_cell.angle_alpha   90.00
_cell.angle_beta   90.00
_cell.angle_gamma   90.00
#
_symmetry.space_group_name_H-M   'P 1'
#
loop_
_entity.id
_entity.type
_entity.pdbx_description
1 polymer ?
#
loop_
_entity_poly.entity_id
_entity_poly.type
_entity_poly.pdbx_seq_one_letter_code
_entity_poly.pdbx_strand_id
1 'polypeptide(L)'
;MKIYILRHEDRTQDCSFFAPLTETGLSNAQNLVSKLKEVNINLIFSSPFIRTLQTVYPYVKESGLSINLEYGLAELHHADIIPIKAVGMSLPEYLAINFNYDPLYKTIVKPTDIEYPESDKLITSRVKRVLREIISKYHETDSHILLVSHQSICNAILKIVNGSSEKFKGKLPDKIVNGYEKGKLCLIFDKDWTYKPIN
;
A
#
# COMPACT_ATOMS: atom_id res chain seq x y z
N MET A 1 -9.30 -4.88 15.11
CA MET A 1 -8.61 -4.61 13.82
C MET A 1 -7.46 -3.63 14.01
N LYS A 2 -6.35 -3.83 13.31
CA LYS A 2 -5.25 -2.85 13.15
C LYS A 2 -4.95 -2.68 11.66
N ILE A 3 -4.57 -1.46 11.23
CA ILE A 3 -4.16 -1.20 9.84
C ILE A 3 -2.75 -0.63 9.84
N TYR A 4 -1.90 -1.25 9.05
CA TYR A 4 -0.52 -0.84 8.81
C TYR A 4 -0.35 -0.41 7.36
N ILE A 5 0.47 0.60 7.11
CA ILE A 5 0.90 0.97 5.76
C ILE A 5 2.37 0.69 5.58
N LEU A 6 2.72 0.24 4.39
CA LEU A 6 4.08 -0.06 3.97
C LEU A 6 4.33 0.54 2.59
N ARG A 7 5.35 1.38 2.43
CA ARG A 7 5.83 1.76 1.12
C ARG A 7 6.76 0.67 0.57
N HIS A 8 6.65 0.40 -0.74
CA HIS A 8 7.57 -0.51 -1.41
C HIS A 8 9.04 -0.14 -1.17
N GLU A 9 9.90 -1.14 -1.25
CA GLU A 9 11.35 -1.03 -1.12
C GLU A 9 12.01 -0.37 -2.33
N ASP A 10 13.34 -0.28 -2.33
CA ASP A 10 14.10 0.36 -3.40
C ASP A 10 13.86 -0.31 -4.76
N ARG A 11 13.56 0.50 -5.77
CA ARG A 11 13.21 0.06 -7.11
C ARG A 11 14.19 0.59 -8.15
N THR A 12 14.20 -0.02 -9.34
CA THR A 12 14.87 0.52 -10.52
C THR A 12 14.37 1.95 -10.85
N GLN A 13 15.15 2.73 -11.58
CA GLN A 13 14.81 4.14 -11.88
C GLN A 13 13.56 4.29 -12.76
N ASP A 14 13.23 3.25 -13.54
CA ASP A 14 12.01 3.18 -14.32
C ASP A 14 10.78 3.25 -13.38
N CYS A 15 9.88 4.21 -13.62
CA CYS A 15 8.65 4.40 -12.85
C CYS A 15 7.49 3.52 -13.32
N SER A 16 7.70 2.68 -14.34
CA SER A 16 6.64 1.90 -14.97
C SER A 16 5.88 1.00 -13.99
N PHE A 17 4.74 0.50 -14.45
CA PHE A 17 3.93 -0.46 -13.72
C PHE A 17 4.74 -1.72 -13.37
N PHE A 18 5.61 -2.17 -14.27
CA PHE A 18 6.40 -3.39 -14.14
C PHE A 18 7.80 -3.18 -13.55
N ALA A 19 8.18 -1.95 -13.21
CA ALA A 19 9.48 -1.65 -12.60
C ALA A 19 9.71 -2.51 -11.35
N PRO A 20 10.77 -3.36 -11.35
CA PRO A 20 11.07 -4.25 -10.23
C PRO A 20 11.83 -3.53 -9.13
N LEU A 21 12.02 -4.21 -8.00
CA LEU A 21 12.97 -3.82 -6.97
C LEU A 21 14.41 -3.97 -7.50
N THR A 22 15.32 -3.16 -6.93
CA THR A 22 16.76 -3.36 -7.06
C THR A 22 17.20 -4.57 -6.21
N GLU A 23 18.44 -5.02 -6.36
CA GLU A 23 19.02 -6.05 -5.47
C GLU A 23 18.97 -5.62 -4.00
N THR A 24 19.28 -4.35 -3.72
CA THR A 24 19.14 -3.77 -2.38
C THR A 24 17.69 -3.81 -1.91
N GLY A 25 16.74 -3.45 -2.77
CA GLY A 25 15.32 -3.52 -2.47
C GLY A 25 14.84 -4.94 -2.17
N LEU A 26 15.32 -5.94 -2.92
CA LEU A 26 15.02 -7.36 -2.66
C LEU A 26 15.59 -7.84 -1.32
N SER A 27 16.81 -7.45 -1.00
CA SER A 27 17.44 -7.76 0.30
C SER A 27 16.67 -7.11 1.46
N ASN A 28 16.28 -5.85 1.33
CA ASN A 28 15.48 -5.14 2.32
C ASN A 28 14.09 -5.76 2.48
N ALA A 29 13.45 -6.19 1.40
CA ALA A 29 12.16 -6.89 1.45
C ALA A 29 12.25 -8.19 2.27
N GLN A 30 13.37 -8.92 2.17
CA GLN A 30 13.62 -10.09 3.00
C GLN A 30 13.74 -9.72 4.50
N ASN A 31 14.36 -8.59 4.82
CA ASN A 31 14.51 -8.12 6.20
C ASN A 31 13.17 -7.63 6.82
N LEU A 32 12.15 -7.30 6.00
CA LEU A 32 10.83 -6.93 6.51
C LEU A 32 10.06 -8.12 7.09
N VAL A 33 10.41 -9.36 6.77
CA VAL A 33 9.67 -10.55 7.20
C VAL A 33 9.53 -10.61 8.72
N SER A 34 10.63 -10.40 9.46
CA SER A 34 10.61 -10.41 10.93
C SER A 34 9.69 -9.35 11.50
N LYS A 35 9.73 -8.13 10.97
CA LYS A 35 8.87 -7.02 11.41
C LYS A 35 7.39 -7.29 11.15
N LEU A 36 7.06 -7.87 9.99
CA LEU A 36 5.67 -8.21 9.65
C LEU A 36 5.14 -9.35 10.50
N LYS A 37 5.99 -10.31 10.88
CA LYS A 37 5.66 -11.35 11.86
C LYS A 37 5.41 -10.78 13.25
N GLU A 38 6.30 -9.89 13.72
CA GLU A 38 6.17 -9.26 15.05
C GLU A 38 4.84 -8.53 15.21
N VAL A 39 4.36 -7.84 14.17
CA VAL A 39 3.06 -7.17 14.20
C VAL A 39 1.90 -8.10 13.80
N ASN A 40 2.18 -9.37 13.54
CA ASN A 40 1.20 -10.44 13.28
C ASN A 40 0.25 -10.11 12.12
N ILE A 41 0.78 -9.64 10.98
CA ILE A 41 -0.03 -9.38 9.78
C ILE A 41 -0.73 -10.66 9.35
N ASN A 42 -2.06 -10.60 9.17
CA ASN A 42 -2.89 -11.73 8.74
C ASN A 42 -3.79 -11.43 7.54
N LEU A 43 -3.77 -10.19 7.03
CA LEU A 43 -4.50 -9.80 5.84
C LEU A 43 -3.69 -8.75 5.05
N ILE A 44 -3.51 -8.98 3.75
CA ILE A 44 -2.65 -8.16 2.90
C ILE A 44 -3.45 -7.60 1.72
N PHE A 45 -3.39 -6.28 1.54
CA PHE A 45 -3.81 -5.58 0.33
C PHE A 45 -2.58 -4.91 -0.28
N SER A 46 -2.35 -5.13 -1.55
CA SER A 46 -1.21 -4.53 -2.24
C SER A 46 -1.64 -3.83 -3.53
N SER A 47 -1.00 -2.70 -3.81
CA SER A 47 -0.95 -2.17 -5.15
C SER A 47 -0.52 -3.29 -6.13
N PRO A 48 -1.04 -3.31 -7.38
CA PRO A 48 -0.70 -4.34 -8.36
C PRO A 48 0.67 -4.15 -9.03
N PHE A 49 1.43 -3.10 -8.66
CA PHE A 49 2.75 -2.83 -9.22
C PHE A 49 3.78 -3.87 -8.77
N ILE A 50 4.64 -4.32 -9.68
CA ILE A 50 5.62 -5.40 -9.38
C ILE A 50 6.44 -5.10 -8.13
N ARG A 51 6.93 -3.88 -7.97
CA ARG A 51 7.74 -3.48 -6.80
C ARG A 51 7.02 -3.61 -5.45
N THR A 52 5.69 -3.38 -5.40
CA THR A 52 4.91 -3.57 -4.17
C THR A 52 4.71 -5.04 -3.86
N LEU A 53 4.45 -5.84 -4.88
CA LEU A 53 4.33 -7.29 -4.75
C LEU A 53 5.66 -7.92 -4.31
N GLN A 54 6.76 -7.56 -4.95
CA GLN A 54 8.09 -8.02 -4.56
C GLN A 54 8.47 -7.62 -3.13
N THR A 55 8.01 -6.46 -2.66
CA THR A 55 8.28 -6.00 -1.29
C THR A 55 7.64 -6.91 -0.25
N VAL A 56 6.43 -7.38 -0.47
CA VAL A 56 5.69 -8.19 0.52
C VAL A 56 5.84 -9.70 0.27
N TYR A 57 6.28 -10.10 -0.90
CA TYR A 57 6.33 -11.51 -1.31
C TYR A 57 7.15 -12.41 -0.40
N PRO A 58 8.32 -12.01 0.14
CA PRO A 58 9.05 -12.83 1.10
C PRO A 58 8.21 -13.22 2.31
N TYR A 59 7.43 -12.28 2.85
CA TYR A 59 6.51 -12.53 3.95
C TYR A 59 5.34 -13.44 3.53
N VAL A 60 4.74 -13.19 2.38
CA VAL A 60 3.66 -14.01 1.81
C VAL A 60 4.11 -15.46 1.63
N LYS A 61 5.32 -15.66 1.09
CA LYS A 61 5.90 -17.00 0.89
C LYS A 61 6.09 -17.75 2.21
N GLU A 62 6.45 -17.04 3.27
CA GLU A 62 6.71 -17.65 4.58
C GLU A 62 5.42 -17.86 5.39
N SER A 63 4.47 -16.92 5.31
CA SER A 63 3.22 -16.97 6.06
C SER A 63 2.13 -17.83 5.40
N GLY A 64 2.24 -18.09 4.10
CA GLY A 64 1.18 -18.74 3.30
C GLY A 64 -0.03 -17.86 3.02
N LEU A 65 -0.01 -16.58 3.38
CA LEU A 65 -1.11 -15.65 3.11
C LEU A 65 -1.20 -15.32 1.63
N SER A 66 -2.41 -14.98 1.17
CA SER A 66 -2.64 -14.47 -0.18
C SER A 66 -2.69 -12.94 -0.22
N ILE A 67 -2.32 -12.36 -1.36
CA ILE A 67 -2.36 -10.91 -1.60
C ILE A 67 -3.67 -10.53 -2.26
N ASN A 68 -4.43 -9.62 -1.66
CA ASN A 68 -5.55 -8.95 -2.29
C ASN A 68 -5.03 -7.80 -3.17
N LEU A 69 -5.16 -7.93 -4.50
CA LEU A 69 -4.71 -6.90 -5.44
C LEU A 69 -5.69 -5.72 -5.45
N GLU A 70 -5.31 -4.60 -4.83
CA GLU A 70 -6.15 -3.41 -4.70
C GLU A 70 -5.63 -2.26 -5.55
N TYR A 71 -6.30 -1.98 -6.67
CA TYR A 71 -5.90 -0.91 -7.58
C TYR A 71 -6.07 0.49 -6.99
N GLY A 72 -6.93 0.64 -5.99
CA GLY A 72 -7.02 1.87 -5.22
C GLY A 72 -5.75 2.23 -4.42
N LEU A 73 -4.81 1.29 -4.28
CA LEU A 73 -3.47 1.51 -3.71
C LEU A 73 -2.39 1.75 -4.79
N ALA A 74 -2.75 1.80 -6.08
CA ALA A 74 -1.82 2.06 -7.18
C ALA A 74 -1.16 3.44 -7.05
N GLU A 75 0.04 3.61 -7.63
CA GLU A 75 0.78 4.89 -7.62
C GLU A 75 -0.05 6.01 -8.28
N LEU A 76 0.27 7.24 -7.94
CA LEU A 76 -0.30 8.44 -8.56
C LEU A 76 -0.19 8.36 -10.10
N HIS A 77 -1.34 8.49 -10.77
CA HIS A 77 -1.44 8.50 -12.22
C HIS A 77 -1.21 9.92 -12.75
N HIS A 78 0.07 10.30 -12.90
CA HIS A 78 0.50 11.59 -13.40
C HIS A 78 1.68 11.44 -14.37
N ALA A 79 1.80 12.35 -15.35
CA ALA A 79 2.81 12.25 -16.41
C ALA A 79 4.25 12.16 -15.90
N ASP A 80 4.55 12.78 -14.76
CA ASP A 80 5.88 12.76 -14.14
C ASP A 80 6.22 11.40 -13.50
N ILE A 81 5.23 10.52 -13.32
CA ILE A 81 5.39 9.25 -12.59
C ILE A 81 4.98 8.07 -13.46
N ILE A 82 3.83 8.14 -14.13
CA ILE A 82 3.28 7.08 -14.96
C ILE A 82 2.93 7.65 -16.33
N PRO A 83 3.46 7.08 -17.42
CA PRO A 83 3.10 7.53 -18.76
C PRO A 83 1.64 7.22 -19.08
N ILE A 84 0.99 8.07 -19.90
CA ILE A 84 -0.41 7.94 -20.28
C ILE A 84 -0.74 6.54 -20.85
N LYS A 85 0.19 5.91 -21.52
CA LYS A 85 0.03 4.56 -22.07
C LYS A 85 -0.17 3.47 -21.02
N ALA A 86 0.16 3.75 -19.75
CA ALA A 86 -0.01 2.84 -18.63
C ALA A 86 -1.35 3.06 -17.88
N VAL A 87 -2.17 3.99 -18.34
CA VAL A 87 -3.51 4.25 -17.76
C VAL A 87 -4.43 3.06 -18.03
N GLY A 88 -5.13 2.62 -16.99
CA GLY A 88 -6.04 1.48 -17.07
C GLY A 88 -5.35 0.11 -17.16
N MET A 89 -4.01 0.05 -17.05
CA MET A 89 -3.29 -1.23 -17.05
C MET A 89 -3.69 -2.07 -15.84
N SER A 90 -3.90 -3.35 -16.09
CA SER A 90 -4.05 -4.37 -15.06
C SER A 90 -2.81 -5.29 -15.04
N LEU A 91 -2.53 -5.86 -13.88
CA LEU A 91 -1.49 -6.87 -13.76
C LEU A 91 -1.93 -8.13 -14.53
N PRO A 92 -1.17 -8.59 -15.53
CA PRO A 92 -1.48 -9.83 -16.23
C PRO A 92 -1.49 -11.01 -15.26
N GLU A 93 -2.46 -11.90 -15.42
CA GLU A 93 -2.65 -13.06 -14.54
C GLU A 93 -1.42 -13.97 -14.47
N TYR A 94 -0.74 -14.18 -15.59
CA TYR A 94 0.49 -14.98 -15.66
C TYR A 94 1.66 -14.39 -14.87
N LEU A 95 1.63 -13.08 -14.53
CA LEU A 95 2.57 -12.45 -13.60
C LEU A 95 2.05 -12.50 -12.17
N ALA A 96 0.76 -12.25 -11.97
CA ALA A 96 0.13 -12.21 -10.65
C ALA A 96 0.28 -13.54 -9.91
N ILE A 97 0.14 -14.66 -10.60
CA ILE A 97 0.20 -16.01 -10.02
C ILE A 97 1.53 -16.30 -9.31
N ASN A 98 2.61 -15.63 -9.71
CA ASN A 98 3.91 -15.78 -9.06
C ASN A 98 3.98 -15.17 -7.65
N PHE A 99 2.98 -14.39 -7.25
CA PHE A 99 2.97 -13.66 -5.99
C PHE A 99 1.93 -14.19 -4.98
N ASN A 100 1.34 -15.35 -5.24
CA ASN A 100 0.29 -15.92 -4.38
C ASN A 100 -0.84 -14.93 -4.10
N TYR A 101 -1.47 -14.38 -5.15
CA TYR A 101 -2.61 -13.47 -5.01
C TYR A 101 -3.92 -14.25 -4.81
N ASP A 102 -4.93 -13.59 -4.23
CA ASP A 102 -6.29 -14.11 -4.14
C ASP A 102 -7.08 -13.81 -5.43
N PRO A 103 -7.35 -14.80 -6.29
CA PRO A 103 -8.09 -14.59 -7.55
C PRO A 103 -9.58 -14.29 -7.31
N LEU A 104 -10.11 -14.54 -6.12
CA LEU A 104 -11.50 -14.28 -5.78
C LEU A 104 -11.72 -12.86 -5.26
N TYR A 105 -10.64 -12.20 -4.83
CA TYR A 105 -10.73 -10.83 -4.37
C TYR A 105 -11.15 -9.89 -5.50
N LYS A 106 -12.15 -9.06 -5.22
CA LYS A 106 -12.60 -8.01 -6.15
C LYS A 106 -12.10 -6.66 -5.66
N THR A 107 -11.26 -6.02 -6.46
CA THR A 107 -10.70 -4.69 -6.14
C THR A 107 -11.83 -3.67 -5.89
N ILE A 108 -11.64 -2.84 -4.88
CA ILE A 108 -12.58 -1.78 -4.49
C ILE A 108 -12.62 -0.67 -5.56
N VAL A 109 -11.44 -0.36 -6.11
CA VAL A 109 -11.29 0.61 -7.21
C VAL A 109 -10.79 -0.14 -8.44
N LYS A 110 -11.53 -0.07 -9.55
CA LYS A 110 -11.11 -0.68 -10.81
C LYS A 110 -10.00 0.14 -11.47
N PRO A 111 -9.08 -0.48 -12.24
CA PRO A 111 -8.06 0.25 -13.00
C PRO A 111 -8.67 1.33 -13.91
N THR A 112 -9.83 1.04 -14.50
CA THR A 112 -10.58 1.94 -15.39
C THR A 112 -11.22 3.14 -14.69
N ASP A 113 -11.36 3.08 -13.36
CA ASP A 113 -11.97 4.16 -12.56
C ASP A 113 -10.91 5.19 -12.11
N ILE A 114 -9.62 4.95 -12.39
CA ILE A 114 -8.53 5.86 -12.04
C ILE A 114 -8.39 6.89 -13.15
N GLU A 115 -8.66 8.15 -12.82
CA GLU A 115 -8.54 9.26 -13.77
C GLU A 115 -7.08 9.60 -14.08
N TYR A 116 -6.85 10.26 -15.24
CA TYR A 116 -5.53 10.71 -15.64
C TYR A 116 -5.59 12.10 -16.29
N PRO A 117 -4.75 13.06 -15.87
CA PRO A 117 -3.88 12.99 -14.70
C PRO A 117 -4.66 13.07 -13.39
N GLU A 118 -4.22 12.33 -12.37
CA GLU A 118 -4.80 12.46 -11.04
C GLU A 118 -4.36 13.75 -10.35
N SER A 119 -5.29 14.41 -9.69
CA SER A 119 -5.04 15.49 -8.75
C SER A 119 -4.97 14.98 -7.31
N ASP A 120 -4.45 15.78 -6.39
CA ASP A 120 -4.47 15.48 -4.95
C ASP A 120 -5.87 15.16 -4.42
N LYS A 121 -6.89 15.82 -4.97
CA LYS A 121 -8.30 15.57 -4.63
C LYS A 121 -8.76 14.18 -5.07
N LEU A 122 -8.40 13.76 -6.28
CA LEU A 122 -8.74 12.44 -6.84
C LEU A 122 -8.07 11.32 -6.07
N ILE A 123 -6.77 11.45 -5.79
CA ILE A 123 -6.04 10.50 -4.95
C ILE A 123 -6.71 10.39 -3.57
N THR A 124 -6.98 11.54 -2.94
CA THR A 124 -7.60 11.56 -1.62
C THR A 124 -8.97 10.87 -1.63
N SER A 125 -9.77 11.08 -2.67
CA SER A 125 -11.08 10.44 -2.84
C SER A 125 -10.93 8.92 -3.01
N ARG A 126 -10.03 8.49 -3.89
CA ARG A 126 -9.74 7.08 -4.17
C ARG A 126 -9.29 6.34 -2.90
N VAL A 127 -8.32 6.90 -2.20
CA VAL A 127 -7.76 6.31 -0.97
C VAL A 127 -8.79 6.30 0.16
N LYS A 128 -9.60 7.35 0.32
CA LYS A 128 -10.71 7.38 1.28
C LYS A 128 -11.71 6.25 1.02
N ARG A 129 -12.02 5.97 -0.25
CA ARG A 129 -12.92 4.86 -0.62
C ARG A 129 -12.35 3.53 -0.16
N VAL A 130 -11.06 3.26 -0.46
CA VAL A 130 -10.39 2.02 -0.04
C VAL A 130 -10.39 1.86 1.49
N LEU A 131 -9.97 2.89 2.22
CA LEU A 131 -9.93 2.84 3.68
C LEU A 131 -11.32 2.61 4.28
N ARG A 132 -12.36 3.31 3.77
CA ARG A 132 -13.73 3.17 4.26
C ARG A 132 -14.25 1.74 4.08
N GLU A 133 -14.07 1.15 2.90
CA GLU A 133 -14.52 -0.20 2.60
C GLU A 133 -13.80 -1.25 3.47
N ILE A 134 -12.47 -1.11 3.62
CA ILE A 134 -11.68 -2.01 4.48
C ILE A 134 -12.14 -1.89 5.94
N ILE A 135 -12.26 -0.66 6.45
CA ILE A 135 -12.70 -0.44 7.83
C ILE A 135 -14.11 -0.99 8.04
N SER A 136 -15.04 -0.66 7.15
CA SER A 136 -16.43 -1.16 7.23
C SER A 136 -16.49 -2.69 7.29
N LYS A 137 -15.65 -3.37 6.51
CA LYS A 137 -15.65 -4.83 6.42
C LYS A 137 -14.99 -5.52 7.62
N TYR A 138 -13.95 -4.92 8.20
CA TYR A 138 -13.08 -5.61 9.16
C TYR A 138 -13.05 -4.99 10.56
N HIS A 139 -13.79 -3.90 10.85
CA HIS A 139 -13.69 -3.16 12.12
C HIS A 139 -14.01 -3.99 13.37
N GLU A 140 -14.87 -5.01 13.25
CA GLU A 140 -15.22 -5.91 14.35
C GLU A 140 -14.37 -7.18 14.41
N THR A 141 -13.36 -7.30 13.54
CA THR A 141 -12.49 -8.48 13.50
C THR A 141 -11.16 -8.23 14.23
N ASP A 142 -10.44 -9.31 14.53
CA ASP A 142 -9.05 -9.23 15.03
C ASP A 142 -8.02 -9.22 13.89
N SER A 143 -8.36 -8.57 12.79
CA SER A 143 -7.49 -8.48 11.62
C SER A 143 -6.37 -7.48 11.82
N HIS A 144 -5.16 -7.89 11.47
CA HIS A 144 -3.98 -7.04 11.33
C HIS A 144 -3.68 -6.86 9.83
N ILE A 145 -4.12 -5.75 9.28
CA ILE A 145 -4.19 -5.49 7.86
C ILE A 145 -2.95 -4.72 7.41
N LEU A 146 -2.28 -5.20 6.36
CA LEU A 146 -1.18 -4.52 5.71
C LEU A 146 -1.63 -3.92 4.37
N LEU A 147 -1.41 -2.62 4.18
CA LEU A 147 -1.59 -1.91 2.91
C LEU A 147 -0.22 -1.62 2.33
N VAL A 148 0.15 -2.31 1.24
CA VAL A 148 1.43 -2.11 0.54
C VAL A 148 1.23 -1.19 -0.64
N SER A 149 1.96 -0.07 -0.67
CA SER A 149 1.71 0.99 -1.64
C SER A 149 2.96 1.83 -1.94
N HIS A 150 2.77 3.05 -2.36
CA HIS A 150 3.75 3.98 -2.89
C HIS A 150 3.81 5.25 -2.04
N GLN A 151 4.83 6.07 -2.26
CA GLN A 151 5.05 7.29 -1.50
C GLN A 151 3.85 8.23 -1.52
N SER A 152 3.31 8.53 -2.72
CA SER A 152 2.20 9.48 -2.87
C SER A 152 0.95 9.00 -2.14
N ILE A 153 0.68 7.69 -2.21
CA ILE A 153 -0.49 7.08 -1.57
C ILE A 153 -0.33 6.98 -0.05
N CYS A 154 0.84 6.55 0.43
CA CYS A 154 1.12 6.54 1.87
C CYS A 154 1.00 7.95 2.47
N ASN A 155 1.50 8.98 1.77
CA ASN A 155 1.33 10.37 2.18
C ASN A 155 -0.15 10.80 2.19
N ALA A 156 -0.94 10.38 1.18
CA ALA A 156 -2.37 10.67 1.13
C ALA A 156 -3.12 9.98 2.29
N ILE A 157 -2.79 8.72 2.58
CA ILE A 157 -3.35 7.98 3.74
C ILE A 157 -3.07 8.76 5.03
N LEU A 158 -1.82 9.17 5.25
CA LEU A 158 -1.45 9.92 6.45
C LEU A 158 -2.17 11.27 6.57
N LYS A 159 -2.34 11.99 5.45
CA LYS A 159 -3.12 13.25 5.43
C LYS A 159 -4.59 12.99 5.81
N ILE A 160 -5.18 11.90 5.31
CA ILE A 160 -6.57 11.52 5.61
C ILE A 160 -6.72 11.22 7.10
N VAL A 161 -5.84 10.38 7.64
CA VAL A 161 -5.84 9.96 9.04
C VAL A 161 -5.67 11.18 9.95
N ASN A 162 -4.73 12.07 9.64
CA ASN A 162 -4.48 13.29 10.42
C ASN A 162 -5.63 14.30 10.36
N GLY A 163 -6.26 14.45 9.19
CA GLY A 163 -7.37 15.40 8.99
C GLY A 163 -8.74 14.89 9.45
N SER A 164 -8.85 13.59 9.75
CA SER A 164 -10.13 12.95 10.12
C SER A 164 -10.41 12.99 11.63
N SER A 165 -9.50 13.49 12.46
CA SER A 165 -9.64 13.34 13.89
C SER A 165 -9.34 14.62 14.69
N GLU A 166 -10.36 15.18 15.32
CA GLU A 166 -10.21 15.85 16.62
C GLU A 166 -9.62 14.88 17.69
N LYS A 167 -9.50 13.59 17.36
CA LYS A 167 -9.03 12.49 18.22
C LYS A 167 -7.66 11.93 17.84
N PHE A 168 -6.98 12.48 16.83
CA PHE A 168 -5.65 12.00 16.46
C PHE A 168 -4.62 12.38 17.56
N LYS A 169 -4.33 11.42 18.43
CA LYS A 169 -3.35 11.57 19.54
C LYS A 169 -1.94 11.18 19.11
N GLY A 170 -1.48 11.62 17.97
CA GLY A 170 -0.10 11.42 17.53
C GLY A 170 0.37 12.62 16.73
N LYS A 171 1.46 13.28 17.13
CA LYS A 171 2.14 14.22 16.24
C LYS A 171 2.65 13.45 15.04
N LEU A 172 2.05 13.68 13.86
CA LEU A 172 2.81 13.44 12.63
C LEU A 172 4.13 14.21 12.78
N PRO A 173 5.25 13.61 12.37
CA PRO A 173 6.50 14.35 12.32
C PRO A 173 6.24 15.64 11.52
N ASP A 174 6.63 16.79 12.06
CA ASP A 174 6.45 18.12 11.46
C ASP A 174 7.12 18.25 10.07
N LYS A 175 7.80 17.21 9.63
CA LYS A 175 8.49 17.09 8.35
C LYS A 175 8.21 15.77 7.67
N ILE A 176 7.05 15.63 7.01
CA ILE A 176 7.00 14.81 5.80
C ILE A 176 7.60 15.65 4.64
N VAL A 177 8.70 16.33 4.91
CA VAL A 177 9.36 17.21 3.93
C VAL A 177 10.01 16.40 2.81
N ASN A 178 10.38 15.14 3.08
CA ASN A 178 11.03 14.26 2.11
C ASN A 178 10.17 13.05 1.69
N GLY A 179 8.88 13.06 2.01
CA GLY A 179 7.97 11.95 1.68
C GLY A 179 8.11 10.73 2.61
N TYR A 180 7.18 9.79 2.43
CA TYR A 180 7.16 8.53 3.19
C TYR A 180 8.32 7.62 2.73
N GLU A 181 9.18 7.20 3.64
CA GLU A 181 10.40 6.45 3.35
C GLU A 181 10.11 5.04 2.79
N LYS A 182 11.03 4.52 1.95
CA LYS A 182 10.97 3.16 1.41
C LYS A 182 11.06 2.14 2.55
N GLY A 183 10.30 1.06 2.46
CA GLY A 183 10.28 0.00 3.48
C GLY A 183 9.77 0.42 4.86
N LYS A 184 9.31 1.67 5.01
CA LYS A 184 8.77 2.14 6.27
C LYS A 184 7.41 1.51 6.54
N LEU A 185 7.29 0.87 7.71
CA LEU A 185 6.05 0.29 8.23
C LEU A 185 5.47 1.21 9.31
N CYS A 186 4.20 1.54 9.22
CA CYS A 186 3.51 2.35 10.21
C CYS A 186 2.13 1.79 10.52
N LEU A 187 1.79 1.72 11.81
CA LEU A 187 0.42 1.54 12.27
C LEU A 187 -0.34 2.87 12.06
N ILE A 188 -1.48 2.82 11.40
CA ILE A 188 -2.33 4.01 11.14
C ILE A 188 -3.70 3.91 11.78
N PHE A 189 -4.11 2.72 12.21
CA PHE A 189 -5.40 2.49 12.84
C PHE A 189 -5.27 1.41 13.92
N ASP A 190 -5.64 1.78 15.15
CA ASP A 190 -5.78 0.87 16.28
C ASP A 190 -6.93 1.43 17.14
N LYS A 191 -8.17 1.07 16.84
CA LYS A 191 -9.41 1.53 17.50
C LYS A 191 -9.62 3.06 17.59
N ASP A 192 -8.54 3.83 17.74
CA ASP A 192 -8.53 5.28 18.01
C ASP A 192 -7.77 6.12 16.98
N TRP A 193 -7.48 5.61 15.78
CA TRP A 193 -6.70 6.32 14.74
C TRP A 193 -5.35 6.85 15.26
N THR A 194 -4.47 5.96 15.66
CA THR A 194 -3.13 6.32 16.09
C THR A 194 -2.09 6.12 14.98
N TYR A 195 -1.18 7.09 14.83
CA TYR A 195 0.02 6.93 14.01
C TYR A 195 1.17 6.46 14.89
N LYS A 196 1.78 5.33 14.55
CA LYS A 196 2.96 4.81 15.24
C LYS A 196 3.92 4.18 14.23
N PRO A 197 5.13 4.76 14.03
CA PRO A 197 6.16 4.07 13.26
C PRO A 197 6.56 2.78 13.96
N ILE A 198 6.79 1.74 13.19
CA ILE A 198 7.35 0.46 13.65
C ILE A 198 8.82 0.46 13.23
N ASN A 199 9.70 0.51 14.20
CA ASN A 199 11.16 0.54 14.00
C ASN A 199 11.72 -0.84 13.72
#